data_eb14c7868549066c69c939d7cd1708fd
#
_entry.id   eb14c7868549066c69c939d7cd1708fd
#
_cell.length_a   1.000
_cell.length_b   1.000
_cell.length_c   1.000
_cell.angle_alpha   90.00
_cell.angle_beta   90.00
_cell.angle_gamma   90.00
#
_symmetry.space_group_name_H-M   'P 1'
#
loop_
_entity.id
_entity.type
_entity.pdbx_description
1 polymer ?
#
loop_
_entity_poly.entity_id
_entity_poly.type
_entity_poly.pdbx_seq_one_letter_code
_entity_poly.pdbx_strand_id
1 'polypeptide(L)'
;MYEPDDKMISLIRDNYNLLQSLGSFGISLGFGDKTVKQVCEEQKVDTYTFLAVVNFTINGNSYLEDVSKLSVPTLLQYLRASHAYYIEFQLPFIRRELMDALDENDSLAKLIMKLYDEYARSVTTHMKYEERNVYPYVEALLEGKVAGSFEIDMYSKHH
;
A
#
# COMPACT_ATOMS: atom_id res chain seq x y z
N MET A 1 2.73 12.99 -14.89
CA MET A 1 1.66 12.01 -14.65
C MET A 1 1.84 10.93 -15.67
N TYR A 2 1.83 9.66 -15.26
CA TYR A 2 2.00 8.53 -16.17
C TYR A 2 0.67 8.08 -16.76
N GLU A 3 0.72 7.58 -17.99
CA GLU A 3 -0.42 7.17 -18.81
C GLU A 3 -0.30 5.69 -19.23
N PRO A 4 -1.40 5.05 -19.72
CA PRO A 4 -1.39 3.63 -20.10
C PRO A 4 -0.35 3.26 -21.16
N ASP A 5 -0.04 4.17 -22.08
CA ASP A 5 0.87 3.95 -23.20
C ASP A 5 2.35 4.25 -22.87
N ASP A 6 2.62 4.77 -21.67
CA ASP A 6 4.00 4.97 -21.19
C ASP A 6 4.69 3.62 -20.98
N LYS A 7 6.00 3.59 -21.18
CA LYS A 7 6.78 2.38 -20.92
C LYS A 7 6.91 2.13 -19.42
N MET A 8 6.59 0.91 -18.96
CA MET A 8 6.70 0.54 -17.55
C MET A 8 8.12 0.77 -17.01
N ILE A 9 9.15 0.51 -17.81
CA ILE A 9 10.54 0.73 -17.40
C ILE A 9 10.84 2.21 -17.11
N SER A 10 10.16 3.14 -17.79
CA SER A 10 10.35 4.59 -17.56
C SER A 10 9.83 4.99 -16.17
N LEU A 11 8.70 4.44 -15.74
CA LEU A 11 8.16 4.69 -14.40
C LEU A 11 9.19 4.34 -13.32
N ILE A 12 9.81 3.16 -13.45
CA ILE A 12 10.76 2.65 -12.46
C ILE A 12 12.08 3.42 -12.51
N ARG A 13 12.59 3.71 -13.71
CA ARG A 13 13.82 4.46 -13.88
C ARG A 13 13.73 5.86 -13.27
N ASP A 14 12.60 6.51 -13.46
CA ASP A 14 12.39 7.87 -12.99
C ASP A 14 12.00 7.89 -11.49
N ASN A 15 11.44 6.79 -10.97
CA ASN A 15 10.97 6.66 -9.58
C ASN A 15 11.21 5.24 -9.05
N TYR A 16 12.43 4.93 -8.64
CA TYR A 16 12.80 3.59 -8.16
C TYR A 16 11.98 3.12 -6.94
N ASN A 17 11.41 4.03 -6.15
CA ASN A 17 10.52 3.70 -5.02
C ASN A 17 9.24 2.96 -5.46
N LEU A 18 8.87 3.07 -6.73
CA LEU A 18 7.72 2.33 -7.28
C LEU A 18 7.95 0.82 -7.38
N LEU A 19 9.18 0.33 -7.22
CA LEU A 19 9.46 -1.12 -7.16
C LEU A 19 8.64 -1.82 -6.08
N GLN A 20 8.47 -1.18 -4.92
CA GLN A 20 7.61 -1.72 -3.88
C GLN A 20 6.15 -1.75 -4.32
N SER A 21 5.66 -0.68 -4.94
CA SER A 21 4.28 -0.62 -5.44
C SER A 21 4.00 -1.70 -6.49
N LEU A 22 4.95 -1.95 -7.42
CA LEU A 22 4.86 -3.06 -8.36
C LEU A 22 4.70 -4.41 -7.65
N GLY A 23 5.56 -4.68 -6.65
CA GLY A 23 5.46 -5.88 -5.83
C GLY A 23 4.12 -6.02 -5.12
N SER A 24 3.58 -4.93 -4.58
CA SER A 24 2.27 -4.92 -3.91
C SER A 24 1.10 -5.16 -4.87
N PHE A 25 1.23 -4.78 -6.15
CA PHE A 25 0.30 -5.15 -7.20
C PHE A 25 0.50 -6.57 -7.74
N GLY A 26 1.53 -7.28 -7.30
CA GLY A 26 1.90 -8.60 -7.82
C GLY A 26 2.56 -8.55 -9.20
N ILE A 27 3.05 -7.40 -9.64
CA ILE A 27 3.70 -7.23 -10.94
C ILE A 27 5.15 -7.68 -10.85
N SER A 28 5.48 -8.73 -11.60
CA SER A 28 6.85 -9.26 -11.70
C SER A 28 7.71 -8.41 -12.62
N LEU A 29 8.99 -8.31 -12.31
CA LEU A 29 9.97 -7.65 -13.17
C LEU A 29 10.24 -8.47 -14.45
N GLY A 30 10.91 -7.84 -15.42
CA GLY A 30 11.25 -8.50 -16.69
C GLY A 30 10.30 -8.18 -17.83
N PHE A 31 9.52 -7.10 -17.70
CA PHE A 31 8.54 -6.65 -18.71
C PHE A 31 9.17 -5.98 -19.95
N GLY A 32 10.50 -5.76 -19.99
CA GLY A 32 11.20 -5.17 -21.12
C GLY A 32 10.66 -3.79 -21.52
N ASP A 33 10.40 -3.60 -22.81
CA ASP A 33 9.90 -2.35 -23.41
C ASP A 33 8.36 -2.22 -23.43
N LYS A 34 7.65 -3.09 -22.68
CA LYS A 34 6.18 -3.07 -22.65
C LYS A 34 5.63 -1.81 -22.01
N THR A 35 4.46 -1.40 -22.47
CA THR A 35 3.71 -0.29 -21.88
C THR A 35 3.10 -0.69 -20.54
N VAL A 36 2.71 0.29 -19.74
CA VAL A 36 1.99 0.08 -18.47
C VAL A 36 0.76 -0.78 -18.70
N LYS A 37 -0.04 -0.44 -19.73
CA LYS A 37 -1.23 -1.18 -20.10
C LYS A 37 -0.93 -2.65 -20.41
N GLN A 38 0.06 -2.92 -21.24
CA GLN A 38 0.44 -4.29 -21.61
C GLN A 38 0.88 -5.12 -20.40
N VAL A 39 1.69 -4.53 -19.51
CA VAL A 39 2.15 -5.20 -18.30
C VAL A 39 0.98 -5.49 -17.36
N CYS A 40 0.11 -4.51 -17.13
CA CYS A 40 -1.06 -4.68 -16.26
C CYS A 40 -2.01 -5.76 -16.80
N GLU A 41 -2.31 -5.75 -18.11
CA GLU A 41 -3.16 -6.77 -18.75
C GLU A 41 -2.57 -8.18 -18.59
N GLU A 42 -1.28 -8.37 -18.85
CA GLU A 42 -0.59 -9.66 -18.70
C GLU A 42 -0.59 -10.18 -17.25
N GLN A 43 -0.43 -9.27 -16.29
CA GLN A 43 -0.39 -9.61 -14.87
C GLN A 43 -1.80 -9.58 -14.20
N LYS A 44 -2.86 -9.33 -15.00
CA LYS A 44 -4.26 -9.24 -14.54
C LYS A 44 -4.49 -8.17 -13.47
N VAL A 45 -3.80 -7.05 -13.59
CA VAL A 45 -3.94 -5.86 -12.75
C VAL A 45 -4.79 -4.83 -13.49
N ASP A 46 -5.72 -4.20 -12.82
CA ASP A 46 -6.49 -3.10 -13.40
C ASP A 46 -5.59 -1.88 -13.65
N THR A 47 -5.45 -1.51 -14.93
CA THR A 47 -4.53 -0.46 -15.37
C THR A 47 -4.88 0.91 -14.79
N TYR A 48 -6.18 1.22 -14.70
CA TYR A 48 -6.63 2.51 -14.17
C TYR A 48 -6.31 2.64 -12.69
N THR A 49 -6.60 1.60 -11.92
CA THR A 49 -6.28 1.55 -10.47
C THR A 49 -4.78 1.59 -10.21
N PHE A 50 -3.99 0.85 -11.00
CA PHE A 50 -2.53 0.90 -10.92
C PHE A 50 -2.00 2.33 -11.12
N LEU A 51 -2.40 2.99 -12.21
CA LEU A 51 -1.98 4.36 -12.52
C LEU A 51 -2.47 5.37 -11.49
N ALA A 52 -3.69 5.20 -10.95
CA ALA A 52 -4.21 6.03 -9.89
C ALA A 52 -3.29 6.00 -8.66
N VAL A 53 -2.91 4.79 -8.19
CA VAL A 53 -2.02 4.62 -7.03
C VAL A 53 -0.61 5.14 -7.33
N VAL A 54 -0.05 4.81 -8.49
CA VAL A 54 1.30 5.26 -8.88
C VAL A 54 1.38 6.78 -8.96
N ASN A 55 0.45 7.41 -9.66
CA ASN A 55 0.42 8.87 -9.80
C ASN A 55 0.18 9.57 -8.46
N PHE A 56 -0.65 8.99 -7.58
CA PHE A 56 -0.83 9.48 -6.21
C PHE A 56 0.48 9.40 -5.41
N THR A 57 1.17 8.28 -5.48
CA THR A 57 2.43 8.06 -4.75
C THR A 57 3.51 9.06 -5.16
N ILE A 58 3.55 9.43 -6.45
CA ILE A 58 4.57 10.35 -6.98
C ILE A 58 4.20 11.81 -6.68
N ASN A 59 2.94 12.19 -6.85
CA ASN A 59 2.52 13.59 -6.85
C ASN A 59 1.87 14.03 -5.54
N GLY A 60 1.56 13.10 -4.62
CA GLY A 60 0.85 13.38 -3.37
C GLY A 60 -0.62 13.76 -3.54
N ASN A 61 -1.12 13.80 -4.78
CA ASN A 61 -2.50 14.11 -5.11
C ASN A 61 -3.06 13.10 -6.09
N SER A 62 -4.27 12.62 -5.83
CA SER A 62 -5.01 11.80 -6.77
C SER A 62 -5.72 12.71 -7.78
N TYR A 63 -5.17 12.85 -8.96
CA TYR A 63 -5.91 13.38 -10.11
C TYR A 63 -6.80 12.26 -10.68
N LEU A 64 -7.73 11.78 -9.86
CA LEU A 64 -8.72 10.80 -10.29
C LEU A 64 -9.83 11.57 -11.01
N GLU A 65 -9.89 11.45 -12.33
CA GLU A 65 -10.98 12.01 -13.13
C GLU A 65 -12.32 11.37 -12.77
N ASP A 66 -12.30 10.09 -12.42
CA ASP A 66 -13.51 9.31 -12.13
C ASP A 66 -13.23 8.17 -11.15
N VAL A 67 -13.60 8.37 -9.89
CA VAL A 67 -13.46 7.37 -8.82
C VAL A 67 -14.23 6.07 -9.13
N SER A 68 -15.31 6.14 -9.91
CA SER A 68 -16.12 4.97 -10.25
C SER A 68 -15.40 3.95 -11.14
N LYS A 69 -14.31 4.35 -11.79
CA LYS A 69 -13.47 3.47 -12.62
C LYS A 69 -12.45 2.65 -11.83
N LEU A 70 -12.27 2.95 -10.54
CA LEU A 70 -11.36 2.18 -9.70
C LEU A 70 -11.85 0.75 -9.49
N SER A 71 -10.97 -0.21 -9.71
CA SER A 71 -11.19 -1.60 -9.31
C SER A 71 -10.95 -1.76 -7.82
N VAL A 72 -12.01 -1.73 -7.02
CA VAL A 72 -11.91 -1.95 -5.56
C VAL A 72 -11.23 -3.27 -5.22
N PRO A 73 -11.51 -4.40 -5.89
CA PRO A 73 -10.77 -5.64 -5.63
C PRO A 73 -9.26 -5.51 -5.85
N THR A 74 -8.82 -4.85 -6.92
CA THR A 74 -7.40 -4.58 -7.20
C THR A 74 -6.79 -3.70 -6.11
N LEU A 75 -7.51 -2.68 -5.67
CA LEU A 75 -7.05 -1.77 -4.61
C LEU A 75 -6.91 -2.50 -3.27
N LEU A 76 -7.89 -3.33 -2.89
CA LEU A 76 -7.83 -4.11 -1.64
C LEU A 76 -6.67 -5.12 -1.67
N GLN A 77 -6.42 -5.76 -2.80
CA GLN A 77 -5.27 -6.66 -2.98
C GLN A 77 -3.95 -5.91 -2.78
N TYR A 78 -3.81 -4.74 -3.41
CA TYR A 78 -2.65 -3.86 -3.25
C TYR A 78 -2.44 -3.47 -1.79
N LEU A 79 -3.50 -3.03 -1.10
CA LEU A 79 -3.42 -2.63 0.30
C LEU A 79 -3.00 -3.79 1.23
N ARG A 80 -3.59 -5.00 1.05
CA ARG A 80 -3.18 -6.19 1.82
C ARG A 80 -1.70 -6.53 1.62
N ALA A 81 -1.23 -6.51 0.37
CA ALA A 81 0.17 -6.78 0.07
C ALA A 81 1.10 -5.71 0.65
N SER A 82 0.68 -4.43 0.62
CA SER A 82 1.41 -3.32 1.22
C SER A 82 1.48 -3.44 2.74
N HIS A 83 0.39 -3.83 3.42
CA HIS A 83 0.37 -4.10 4.86
C HIS A 83 1.33 -5.24 5.24
N ALA A 84 1.26 -6.36 4.51
CA ALA A 84 2.16 -7.49 4.74
C ALA A 84 3.63 -7.07 4.61
N TYR A 85 3.99 -6.36 3.54
CA TYR A 85 5.34 -5.83 3.34
C TYR A 85 5.77 -4.91 4.50
N TYR A 86 4.87 -4.00 4.93
CA TYR A 86 5.18 -3.04 5.99
C TYR A 86 5.40 -3.73 7.34
N ILE A 87 4.50 -4.66 7.71
CA ILE A 87 4.54 -5.37 8.99
C ILE A 87 5.69 -6.39 9.05
N GLU A 88 5.87 -7.16 7.97
CA GLU A 88 6.80 -8.31 7.97
C GLU A 88 8.22 -7.93 7.59
N PHE A 89 8.40 -6.83 6.84
CA PHE A 89 9.71 -6.41 6.37
C PHE A 89 10.09 -5.01 6.86
N GLN A 90 9.30 -3.98 6.56
CA GLN A 90 9.71 -2.59 6.78
C GLN A 90 9.88 -2.25 8.26
N LEU A 91 8.90 -2.59 9.11
CA LEU A 91 8.99 -2.32 10.55
C LEU A 91 10.15 -3.09 11.21
N PRO A 92 10.35 -4.41 10.99
CA PRO A 92 11.51 -5.12 11.51
C PRO A 92 12.84 -4.57 11.01
N PHE A 93 12.91 -4.17 9.74
CA PHE A 93 14.10 -3.58 9.14
C PHE A 93 14.49 -2.27 9.85
N ILE A 94 13.54 -1.32 9.96
CA ILE A 94 13.80 -0.03 10.62
C ILE A 94 14.21 -0.25 12.08
N ARG A 95 13.55 -1.20 12.79
CA ARG A 95 13.91 -1.51 14.16
C ARG A 95 15.36 -1.95 14.30
N ARG A 96 15.83 -2.81 13.40
CA ARG A 96 17.22 -3.27 13.38
C ARG A 96 18.18 -2.12 13.10
N GLU A 97 17.90 -1.30 12.08
CA GLU A 97 18.73 -0.14 11.75
C GLU A 97 18.83 0.86 12.93
N LEU A 98 17.74 1.06 13.66
CA LEU A 98 17.75 1.87 14.87
C LEU A 98 18.62 1.26 15.98
N MET A 99 18.53 -0.06 16.19
CA MET A 99 19.37 -0.76 17.18
C MET A 99 20.86 -0.68 16.84
N ASP A 100 21.18 -0.78 15.54
CA ASP A 100 22.58 -0.72 15.07
C ASP A 100 23.15 0.70 15.12
N ALA A 101 22.30 1.72 14.99
CA ALA A 101 22.71 3.12 14.98
C ALA A 101 22.78 3.78 16.37
N LEU A 102 22.10 3.23 17.37
CA LEU A 102 21.95 3.82 18.70
C LEU A 102 22.83 3.12 19.73
N ASP A 103 23.44 3.89 20.63
CA ASP A 103 24.15 3.32 21.81
C ASP A 103 23.13 2.80 22.83
N GLU A 104 23.10 1.51 23.05
CA GLU A 104 22.19 0.85 24.00
C GLU A 104 22.34 1.32 25.46
N ASN A 105 23.46 1.95 25.81
CA ASN A 105 23.70 2.50 27.15
C ASN A 105 23.12 3.91 27.30
N ASP A 106 22.79 4.60 26.20
CA ASP A 106 22.20 5.93 26.25
C ASP A 106 20.72 5.87 26.63
N SER A 107 20.32 6.71 27.58
CA SER A 107 18.93 6.84 28.02
C SER A 107 18.00 7.36 26.93
N LEU A 108 18.50 8.25 26.05
CA LEU A 108 17.75 8.76 24.90
C LEU A 108 17.52 7.66 23.86
N ALA A 109 18.54 6.81 23.60
CA ALA A 109 18.41 5.67 22.71
C ALA A 109 17.32 4.70 23.19
N LYS A 110 17.29 4.40 24.49
CA LYS A 110 16.23 3.56 25.09
C LYS A 110 14.84 4.17 24.91
N LEU A 111 14.72 5.49 25.06
CA LEU A 111 13.44 6.19 24.84
C LEU A 111 13.01 6.10 23.37
N ILE A 112 13.93 6.33 22.43
CA ILE A 112 13.64 6.22 20.97
C ILE A 112 13.16 4.81 20.63
N MET A 113 13.85 3.77 21.12
CA MET A 113 13.46 2.38 20.87
C MET A 113 12.07 2.07 21.43
N LYS A 114 11.78 2.55 22.65
CA LYS A 114 10.45 2.38 23.25
C LYS A 114 9.36 3.04 22.42
N LEU A 115 9.55 4.28 21.99
CA LEU A 115 8.60 5.02 21.16
C LEU A 115 8.40 4.33 19.81
N TYR A 116 9.48 3.82 19.21
CA TYR A 116 9.40 3.04 17.97
C TYR A 116 8.56 1.76 18.16
N ASP A 117 8.82 0.99 19.22
CA ASP A 117 8.09 -0.25 19.49
C ASP A 117 6.58 0.01 19.76
N GLU A 118 6.25 1.12 20.41
CA GLU A 118 4.87 1.57 20.60
C GLU A 118 4.21 1.96 19.27
N TYR A 119 4.90 2.72 18.44
CA TYR A 119 4.46 3.08 17.10
C TYR A 119 4.22 1.84 16.23
N ALA A 120 5.20 0.93 16.15
CA ALA A 120 5.11 -0.28 15.35
C ALA A 120 3.92 -1.16 15.78
N ARG A 121 3.66 -1.26 17.09
CA ARG A 121 2.51 -1.98 17.63
C ARG A 121 1.19 -1.31 17.23
N SER A 122 1.11 0.00 17.34
CA SER A 122 -0.09 0.79 16.99
C SER A 122 -0.43 0.61 15.52
N VAL A 123 0.55 0.82 14.62
CA VAL A 123 0.37 0.65 13.17
C VAL A 123 -0.02 -0.77 12.81
N THR A 124 0.66 -1.77 13.39
CA THR A 124 0.32 -3.19 13.15
C THR A 124 -1.12 -3.50 13.57
N THR A 125 -1.56 -2.98 14.72
CA THR A 125 -2.92 -3.17 15.21
C THR A 125 -3.95 -2.52 14.29
N HIS A 126 -3.67 -1.31 13.82
CA HIS A 126 -4.50 -0.58 12.87
C HIS A 126 -4.65 -1.34 11.54
N MET A 127 -3.56 -1.72 10.91
CA MET A 127 -3.58 -2.47 9.65
C MET A 127 -4.32 -3.80 9.77
N LYS A 128 -4.11 -4.54 10.86
CA LYS A 128 -4.84 -5.79 11.12
C LYS A 128 -6.32 -5.57 11.40
N TYR A 129 -6.70 -4.45 11.99
CA TYR A 129 -8.10 -4.09 12.17
C TYR A 129 -8.78 -3.84 10.82
N GLU A 130 -8.15 -3.11 9.92
CA GLU A 130 -8.66 -2.88 8.56
C GLU A 130 -8.87 -4.19 7.80
N GLU A 131 -7.88 -5.08 7.82
CA GLU A 131 -7.97 -6.38 7.15
C GLU A 131 -9.08 -7.29 7.69
N ARG A 132 -9.37 -7.20 8.99
CA ARG A 132 -10.37 -8.05 9.63
C ARG A 132 -11.79 -7.50 9.56
N ASN A 133 -11.95 -6.18 9.52
CA ASN A 133 -13.24 -5.52 9.66
C ASN A 133 -13.59 -4.68 8.44
N VAL A 134 -12.69 -3.81 7.98
CA VAL A 134 -13.00 -2.85 6.91
C VAL A 134 -13.04 -3.54 5.55
N TYR A 135 -12.03 -4.33 5.22
CA TYR A 135 -11.95 -4.97 3.89
C TYR A 135 -13.09 -5.97 3.66
N PRO A 136 -13.43 -6.87 4.60
CA PRO A 136 -14.59 -7.73 4.44
C PRO A 136 -15.91 -6.98 4.31
N TYR A 137 -16.05 -5.84 5.01
CA TYR A 137 -17.22 -4.98 4.87
C TYR A 137 -17.32 -4.41 3.45
N VAL A 138 -16.24 -3.88 2.91
CA VAL A 138 -16.17 -3.34 1.53
C VAL A 138 -16.46 -4.44 0.51
N GLU A 139 -15.90 -5.65 0.70
CA GLU A 139 -16.15 -6.81 -0.17
C GLU A 139 -17.63 -7.22 -0.15
N ALA A 140 -18.27 -7.23 1.03
CA ALA A 140 -19.70 -7.52 1.16
C ALA A 140 -20.58 -6.48 0.44
N LEU A 141 -20.22 -5.19 0.51
CA LEU A 141 -20.93 -4.14 -0.21
C LEU A 141 -20.83 -4.33 -1.74
N LEU A 142 -19.66 -4.71 -2.25
CA LEU A 142 -19.50 -4.98 -3.69
C LEU A 142 -20.36 -6.15 -4.17
N GLU A 143 -20.62 -7.13 -3.31
CA GLU A 143 -21.51 -8.27 -3.59
C GLU A 143 -23.00 -7.94 -3.38
N GLY A 144 -23.34 -6.70 -3.03
CA GLY A 144 -24.72 -6.29 -2.71
C GLY A 144 -25.27 -6.91 -1.43
N LYS A 145 -24.41 -7.42 -0.56
CA LYS A 145 -24.79 -7.99 0.73
C LYS A 145 -24.88 -6.89 1.78
N VAL A 146 -25.88 -6.97 2.66
CA VAL A 146 -25.92 -6.10 3.85
C VAL A 146 -24.74 -6.51 4.74
N ALA A 147 -23.75 -5.63 4.84
CA ALA A 147 -22.63 -5.84 5.72
C ALA A 147 -23.12 -5.84 7.18
N GLY A 148 -22.59 -6.77 7.98
CA GLY A 148 -22.98 -6.97 9.37
C GLY A 148 -22.84 -5.74 10.27
N SER A 149 -22.55 -5.91 11.53
CA SER A 149 -22.53 -4.86 12.56
C SER A 149 -21.39 -3.81 12.44
N PHE A 150 -20.61 -3.80 11.34
CA PHE A 150 -19.57 -2.81 11.14
C PHE A 150 -20.17 -1.48 10.67
N GLU A 151 -20.01 -0.41 11.47
CA GLU A 151 -20.45 0.93 11.13
C GLU A 151 -19.24 1.76 10.65
N ILE A 152 -19.16 2.01 9.35
CA ILE A 152 -18.07 2.78 8.73
C ILE A 152 -17.97 4.21 9.27
N ASP A 153 -19.10 4.78 9.70
CA ASP A 153 -19.15 6.12 10.31
C ASP A 153 -18.43 6.19 11.66
N MET A 154 -18.39 5.07 12.40
CA MET A 154 -17.61 5.00 13.64
C MET A 154 -16.12 4.86 13.36
N TYR A 155 -15.74 4.15 12.30
CA TYR A 155 -14.35 4.03 11.87
C TYR A 155 -13.78 5.40 11.45
N SER A 156 -14.52 6.17 10.65
CA SER A 156 -14.07 7.48 10.15
C SER A 156 -13.94 8.56 11.22
N LYS A 157 -14.57 8.40 12.40
CA LYS A 157 -14.47 9.35 13.52
C LYS A 157 -13.27 9.12 14.41
N HIS A 158 -12.59 7.98 14.30
CA HIS A 158 -11.44 7.61 15.12
C HIS A 158 -10.11 7.66 14.38
N HIS A 159 -10.14 8.09 13.12
CA HIS A 159 -9.01 8.30 12.22
C HIS A 159 -9.09 9.67 11.56
#